data_d7acd28aa6a8ae59c84582105b31b2fb
#
_entry.id   d7acd28aa6a8ae59c84582105b31b2fb
#
_cell.length_a   1.000
_cell.length_b   1.000
_cell.length_c   1.000
_cell.angle_alpha   90.00
_cell.angle_beta   90.00
_cell.angle_gamma   90.00
#
_symmetry.space_group_name_H-M   'P 1'
#
loop_
_entity.id
_entity.type
_entity.pdbx_description
1 polymer ?
#
loop_
_entity_poly.entity_id
_entity_poly.type
_entity_poly.pdbx_seq_one_letter_code
_entity_poly.pdbx_strand_id
1 'polypeptide(L)'
;MAVATMLTRQQDDVLIACFRDVRIIDESTITQLGQELTELVNDPSNKIILFNFENVNCMSSAMIGKLVRFGNKCKSASVSLRMCNINQNIDEVFQLMKLGKVFSIDADEETALSNIDN
;
A
#
# COMPACT_ATOMS: atom_id res chain seq x y z
N MET A 1 20.17 -4.41 13.05
CA MET A 1 19.20 -3.36 12.69
C MET A 1 18.45 -3.76 11.42
N ALA A 2 17.14 -3.74 11.46
CA ALA A 2 16.34 -4.12 10.30
C ALA A 2 16.32 -2.99 9.27
N VAL A 3 16.42 -3.34 7.99
CA VAL A 3 16.26 -2.39 6.90
C VAL A 3 14.76 -2.16 6.69
N ALA A 4 14.36 -0.92 6.44
CA ALA A 4 12.96 -0.60 6.18
C ALA A 4 12.44 -1.39 4.96
N THR A 5 11.20 -1.85 5.04
CA THR A 5 10.56 -2.60 3.95
C THR A 5 9.92 -1.70 2.91
N MET A 6 9.78 -0.42 3.24
CA MET A 6 9.23 0.58 2.33
C MET A 6 10.18 1.76 2.21
N LEU A 7 10.27 2.32 1.02
CA LEU A 7 10.92 3.60 0.78
C LEU A 7 9.80 4.64 0.59
N THR A 8 9.85 5.68 1.41
CA THR A 8 8.81 6.71 1.39
C THR A 8 9.37 8.03 0.91
N ARG A 9 8.52 8.80 0.22
CA ARG A 9 8.84 10.18 -0.14
C ARG A 9 7.57 11.01 -0.07
N GLN A 10 7.73 12.27 0.23
CA GLN A 10 6.60 13.21 0.30
C GLN A 10 6.54 13.99 -1.00
N GLN A 11 5.37 14.01 -1.62
CA GLN A 11 5.13 14.82 -2.81
C GLN A 11 3.84 15.59 -2.59
N ASP A 12 3.94 16.90 -2.39
CA ASP A 12 2.82 17.75 -2.00
C ASP A 12 2.15 17.18 -0.75
N ASP A 13 0.86 16.87 -0.81
CA ASP A 13 0.11 16.34 0.33
C ASP A 13 0.11 14.82 0.39
N VAL A 14 0.85 14.16 -0.51
CA VAL A 14 0.80 12.71 -0.66
C VAL A 14 2.08 12.08 -0.14
N LEU A 15 1.93 11.09 0.74
CA LEU A 15 3.04 10.23 1.13
C LEU A 15 3.06 9.04 0.18
N ILE A 16 4.13 8.92 -0.60
CA ILE A 16 4.28 7.81 -1.55
C ILE A 16 5.18 6.76 -0.92
N ALA A 17 4.69 5.54 -0.80
CA ALA A 17 5.42 4.43 -0.23
C ALA A 17 5.63 3.35 -1.27
N CYS A 18 6.90 3.05 -1.56
CA CYS A 18 7.30 2.00 -2.49
C CYS A 18 7.80 0.80 -1.70
N PHE A 19 7.26 -0.37 -1.98
CA PHE A 19 7.72 -1.60 -1.32
C PHE A 19 9.03 -2.05 -1.95
N ARG A 20 9.98 -2.46 -1.11
CA ARG A 20 11.32 -2.84 -1.57
C ARG A 20 11.41 -4.27 -2.05
N ASP A 21 10.65 -5.18 -1.42
CA ASP A 21 10.78 -6.61 -1.70
C ASP A 21 9.98 -7.00 -2.93
N VAL A 22 10.60 -7.80 -3.77
CA VAL A 22 9.95 -8.35 -4.97
C VAL A 22 8.89 -9.38 -4.55
N ARG A 23 9.17 -10.13 -3.49
CA ARG A 23 8.26 -11.17 -2.99
C ARG A 23 7.99 -10.90 -1.52
N ILE A 24 6.74 -10.62 -1.20
CA ILE A 24 6.32 -10.35 0.19
C ILE A 24 5.59 -11.57 0.70
N ILE A 25 6.34 -12.60 1.06
CA ILE A 25 5.82 -13.88 1.51
C ILE A 25 6.42 -14.33 2.83
N ASP A 26 7.54 -13.73 3.25
CA ASP A 26 8.27 -14.11 4.45
C ASP A 26 7.61 -13.54 5.70
N GLU A 27 7.41 -14.39 6.72
CA GLU A 27 6.69 -13.98 7.93
C GLU A 27 7.36 -12.81 8.64
N SER A 28 8.69 -12.81 8.74
CA SER A 28 9.39 -11.72 9.41
C SER A 28 9.24 -10.39 8.67
N THR A 29 9.30 -10.43 7.34
CA THR A 29 9.08 -9.26 6.51
C THR A 29 7.66 -8.73 6.67
N ILE A 30 6.68 -9.63 6.69
CA ILE A 30 5.27 -9.25 6.83
C ILE A 30 5.02 -8.62 8.20
N THR A 31 5.64 -9.18 9.25
CA THR A 31 5.53 -8.60 10.60
C THR A 31 6.11 -7.20 10.65
N GLN A 32 7.29 -7.01 10.06
CA GLN A 32 7.92 -5.69 10.01
C GLN A 32 7.08 -4.69 9.21
N LEU A 33 6.55 -5.14 8.07
CA LEU A 33 5.65 -4.31 7.26
C LEU A 33 4.43 -3.88 8.07
N GLY A 34 3.84 -4.79 8.83
CA GLY A 34 2.71 -4.46 9.69
C GLY A 34 3.03 -3.34 10.68
N GLN A 35 4.23 -3.36 11.26
CA GLN A 35 4.68 -2.30 12.17
C GLN A 35 4.86 -0.99 11.43
N GLU A 36 5.49 -1.00 10.26
CA GLU A 36 5.70 0.20 9.46
C GLU A 36 4.37 0.81 8.99
N LEU A 37 3.42 -0.03 8.59
CA LEU A 37 2.09 0.43 8.20
C LEU A 37 1.37 1.11 9.37
N THR A 38 1.46 0.53 10.56
CA THR A 38 0.87 1.12 11.75
C THR A 38 1.44 2.50 12.03
N GLU A 39 2.75 2.66 11.90
CA GLU A 39 3.40 3.96 12.07
C GLU A 39 2.89 4.99 11.06
N LEU A 40 2.68 4.57 9.82
CA LEU A 40 2.17 5.48 8.78
C LEU A 40 0.77 6.02 9.13
N VAL A 41 -0.14 5.15 9.54
CA VAL A 41 -1.52 5.57 9.81
C VAL A 41 -1.62 6.34 11.12
N ASN A 42 -0.71 6.11 12.06
CA ASN A 42 -0.71 6.81 13.34
C ASN A 42 -0.07 8.21 13.26
N ASP A 43 0.63 8.51 12.18
CA ASP A 43 1.21 9.84 11.97
C ASP A 43 0.11 10.79 11.48
N PRO A 44 -0.29 11.79 12.28
CA PRO A 44 -1.40 12.68 11.91
C PRO A 44 -1.10 13.56 10.70
N SER A 45 0.15 13.66 10.27
CA SER A 45 0.50 14.43 9.08
C SER A 45 0.17 13.67 7.79
N ASN A 46 0.00 12.35 7.86
CA ASN A 46 -0.29 11.52 6.70
C ASN A 46 -1.78 11.48 6.43
N LYS A 47 -2.27 12.33 5.52
CA LYS A 47 -3.68 12.38 5.13
C LYS A 47 -3.98 11.61 3.86
N ILE A 48 -2.98 11.49 2.98
CA ILE A 48 -3.12 10.78 1.71
C ILE A 48 -1.89 9.89 1.56
N ILE A 49 -2.11 8.59 1.38
CA ILE A 49 -1.04 7.61 1.22
C ILE A 49 -1.23 6.90 -0.11
N LEU A 50 -0.17 6.87 -0.92
CA LEU A 50 -0.16 6.14 -2.19
C LEU A 50 0.88 5.03 -2.09
N PHE A 51 0.42 3.79 -2.24
CA PHE A 51 1.30 2.63 -2.32
C PHE A 51 1.66 2.33 -3.76
N ASN A 52 2.96 2.29 -4.05
CA ASN A 52 3.47 1.92 -5.37
C ASN A 52 4.04 0.51 -5.29
N PHE A 53 3.42 -0.42 -6.03
CA PHE A 53 3.79 -1.83 -6.03
C PHE A 53 4.67 -2.21 -7.22
N GLU A 54 5.31 -1.24 -7.87
CA GLU A 54 6.08 -1.49 -9.09
C GLU A 54 7.09 -2.62 -8.94
N ASN A 55 7.76 -2.69 -7.78
CA ASN A 55 8.77 -3.72 -7.54
C ASN A 55 8.19 -5.04 -7.05
N VAL A 56 6.93 -5.08 -6.69
CA VAL A 56 6.32 -6.26 -6.06
C VAL A 56 5.81 -7.22 -7.13
N ASN A 57 6.34 -8.45 -7.13
CA ASN A 57 5.91 -9.47 -8.05
C ASN A 57 4.80 -10.35 -7.46
N CYS A 58 4.89 -10.69 -6.18
CA CYS A 58 3.87 -11.48 -5.52
C CYS A 58 3.78 -11.16 -4.03
N MET A 59 2.61 -11.45 -3.45
CA MET A 59 2.36 -11.31 -2.02
C MET A 59 1.60 -12.53 -1.53
N SER A 60 1.86 -12.91 -0.26
CA SER A 60 1.10 -13.99 0.36
C SER A 60 -0.29 -13.49 0.77
N SER A 61 -1.19 -14.44 1.04
CA SER A 61 -2.52 -14.08 1.55
C SER A 61 -2.44 -13.39 2.90
N ALA A 62 -1.43 -13.71 3.72
CA ALA A 62 -1.20 -13.03 5.00
C ALA A 62 -0.89 -11.56 4.79
N MET A 63 -0.07 -11.24 3.79
CA MET A 63 0.24 -9.84 3.46
C MET A 63 -0.99 -9.11 2.95
N ILE A 64 -1.76 -9.74 2.08
CA ILE A 64 -2.99 -9.14 1.56
C ILE A 64 -3.96 -8.86 2.71
N GLY A 65 -4.08 -9.78 3.67
CA GLY A 65 -4.87 -9.56 4.87
C GLY A 65 -4.43 -8.35 5.68
N LYS A 66 -3.12 -8.14 5.80
CA LYS A 66 -2.58 -6.94 6.47
C LYS A 66 -2.95 -5.67 5.72
N LEU A 67 -2.90 -5.70 4.39
CA LEU A 67 -3.30 -4.54 3.58
C LEU A 67 -4.77 -4.20 3.77
N VAL A 68 -5.64 -5.21 3.85
CA VAL A 68 -7.07 -4.99 4.10
C VAL A 68 -7.28 -4.34 5.47
N ARG A 69 -6.62 -4.86 6.50
CA ARG A 69 -6.71 -4.28 7.85
C ARG A 69 -6.17 -2.85 7.88
N PHE A 70 -5.07 -2.60 7.18
CA PHE A 70 -4.51 -1.26 7.07
C PHE A 70 -5.50 -0.31 6.38
N GLY A 71 -6.12 -0.76 5.29
CA GLY A 71 -7.14 0.03 4.59
C GLY A 71 -8.30 0.41 5.50
N ASN A 72 -8.73 -0.51 6.35
CA ASN A 72 -9.80 -0.23 7.32
C ASN A 72 -9.35 0.78 8.36
N LYS A 73 -8.11 0.70 8.81
CA LYS A 73 -7.55 1.69 9.75
C LYS A 73 -7.45 3.07 9.12
N CYS A 74 -7.03 3.14 7.86
CA CYS A 74 -6.98 4.41 7.13
C CYS A 74 -8.37 5.03 7.05
N LYS A 75 -9.37 4.24 6.73
CA LYS A 75 -10.74 4.71 6.64
C LYS A 75 -11.22 5.26 7.98
N SER A 76 -10.94 4.56 9.07
CA SER A 76 -11.31 5.02 10.43
C SER A 76 -10.57 6.29 10.81
N ALA A 77 -9.36 6.49 10.34
CA ALA A 77 -8.54 7.67 10.65
C ALA A 77 -8.75 8.79 9.64
N SER A 78 -9.65 8.64 8.68
CA SER A 78 -9.90 9.60 7.60
C SER A 78 -8.67 9.84 6.73
N VAL A 79 -7.89 8.78 6.51
CA VAL A 79 -6.72 8.80 5.62
C VAL A 79 -7.13 8.19 4.29
N SER A 80 -6.87 8.91 3.20
CA SER A 80 -7.11 8.39 1.84
C SER A 80 -5.99 7.44 1.46
N LEU A 81 -6.33 6.24 1.03
CA LEU A 81 -5.37 5.23 0.57
C LEU A 81 -5.61 4.92 -0.89
N ARG A 82 -4.56 5.03 -1.70
CA ARG A 82 -4.59 4.63 -3.11
C ARG A 82 -3.42 3.70 -3.39
N MET A 83 -3.55 2.91 -4.45
CA MET A 83 -2.53 1.96 -4.89
C MET A 83 -2.30 2.09 -6.38
N CYS A 84 -1.08 1.82 -6.82
CA CYS A 84 -0.74 1.85 -8.25
C CYS A 84 0.33 0.82 -8.59
N ASN A 85 0.49 0.55 -9.87
CA ASN A 85 1.49 -0.37 -10.42
C ASN A 85 1.36 -1.79 -9.86
N ILE A 86 0.13 -2.25 -9.67
CA ILE A 86 -0.14 -3.63 -9.26
C ILE A 86 -0.02 -4.51 -10.49
N ASN A 87 0.79 -5.56 -10.42
CA ASN A 87 0.93 -6.46 -11.56
C ASN A 87 -0.31 -7.34 -11.74
N GLN A 88 -0.38 -8.01 -12.88
CA GLN A 88 -1.55 -8.80 -13.23
C GLN A 88 -1.82 -9.92 -12.22
N ASN A 89 -0.79 -10.58 -11.72
CA ASN A 89 -0.96 -11.68 -10.77
C ASN A 89 -1.61 -11.22 -9.47
N ILE A 90 -1.15 -10.08 -8.95
CA ILE A 90 -1.70 -9.51 -7.71
C ILE A 90 -3.11 -8.99 -7.98
N ASP A 91 -3.32 -8.34 -9.11
CA ASP A 91 -4.63 -7.81 -9.48
C ASP A 91 -5.68 -8.92 -9.58
N GLU A 92 -5.31 -10.06 -10.17
CA GLU A 92 -6.23 -11.20 -10.26
C GLU A 92 -6.65 -11.68 -8.86
N VAL A 93 -5.71 -11.76 -7.91
CA VAL A 93 -6.03 -12.14 -6.54
C VAL A 93 -6.95 -11.10 -5.90
N PHE A 94 -6.66 -9.81 -6.11
CA PHE A 94 -7.50 -8.73 -5.58
C PHE A 94 -8.93 -8.83 -6.13
N GLN A 95 -9.08 -9.15 -7.40
CA GLN A 95 -10.40 -9.30 -8.01
C GLN A 95 -11.14 -10.52 -7.44
N LEU A 96 -10.45 -11.64 -7.26
CA LEU A 96 -11.04 -12.84 -6.65
C LEU A 96 -11.53 -12.56 -5.23
N MET A 97 -10.80 -11.73 -4.49
CA MET A 97 -11.16 -11.34 -3.12
C MET A 97 -12.09 -10.12 -3.08
N LYS A 98 -12.49 -9.61 -4.25
CA LYS A 98 -13.37 -8.43 -4.41
C LYS A 98 -12.81 -7.17 -3.74
N LEU A 99 -11.50 -7.01 -3.76
CA LEU A 99 -10.81 -5.89 -3.15
C LEU A 99 -10.83 -4.63 -4.01
N GLY A 100 -11.21 -4.72 -5.28
CA GLY A 100 -11.37 -3.55 -6.14
C GLY A 100 -12.37 -2.53 -5.62
N LYS A 101 -13.29 -2.97 -4.74
CA LYS A 101 -14.25 -2.08 -4.10
C LYS A 101 -13.72 -1.52 -2.77
N VAL A 102 -12.67 -2.11 -2.24
CA VAL A 102 -12.07 -1.71 -0.96
C VAL A 102 -10.94 -0.70 -1.18
N PHE A 103 -10.16 -0.92 -2.25
CA PHE A 103 -9.00 -0.09 -2.57
C PHE A 103 -9.23 0.70 -3.85
N SER A 104 -8.73 1.94 -3.86
CA SER A 104 -8.65 2.77 -5.07
C SER A 104 -7.36 2.39 -5.79
N ILE A 105 -7.48 1.78 -6.95
CA ILE A 105 -6.34 1.24 -7.70
C ILE A 105 -6.22 1.97 -9.03
N ASP A 106 -5.03 2.49 -9.31
CA ASP A 106 -4.72 3.18 -10.56
C ASP A 106 -3.62 2.44 -11.30
N ALA A 107 -3.51 2.68 -12.60
CA ALA A 107 -2.55 1.96 -13.43
C ALA A 107 -1.10 2.26 -13.05
N ASP A 108 -0.81 3.53 -12.81
CA ASP A 108 0.55 3.97 -12.49
C ASP A 108 0.50 5.16 -11.52
N GLU A 109 1.69 5.58 -11.07
CA GLU A 109 1.83 6.65 -10.10
C GLU A 109 1.30 7.99 -10.63
N GLU A 110 1.61 8.29 -11.88
CA GLU A 110 1.16 9.54 -12.50
C GLU A 110 -0.36 9.62 -12.53
N THR A 111 -1.02 8.55 -12.94
CA THR A 111 -2.49 8.47 -12.96
C THR A 111 -3.06 8.60 -11.56
N ALA A 112 -2.45 7.93 -10.59
CA ALA A 112 -2.91 8.00 -9.19
C ALA A 112 -2.81 9.42 -8.65
N LEU A 113 -1.69 10.10 -8.88
CA LEU A 113 -1.51 11.48 -8.42
C LEU A 113 -2.49 12.42 -9.09
N SER A 114 -2.75 12.22 -10.37
CA SER A 114 -3.75 13.02 -11.10
C SER A 114 -5.14 12.86 -10.50
N ASN A 115 -5.52 11.64 -10.14
CA ASN A 115 -6.82 11.37 -9.54
C ASN A 115 -6.95 11.96 -8.13
N ILE A 116 -5.85 12.04 -7.40
CA ILE A 116 -5.83 12.66 -6.06
C ILE A 116 -6.06 14.16 -6.17
N ASP A 117 -5.45 14.80 -7.16
CA ASP A 117 -5.54 16.25 -7.34
C ASP A 117 -6.91 16.72 -7.84
N ASN A 118 -7.72 15.80 -8.32
CA ASN A 118 -9.07 16.09 -8.74
C ASN A 118 -10.07 15.88 -7.58
#